data_2bdcb823a6da3debefbb1ec95db0c878
#
_entry.id   2bdcb823a6da3debefbb1ec95db0c878
#
_cell.length_a   1.000
_cell.length_b   1.000
_cell.length_c   1.000
_cell.angle_alpha   90.00
_cell.angle_beta   90.00
_cell.angle_gamma   90.00
#
_symmetry.space_group_name_H-M   'P 1'
#
loop_
_entity.id
_entity.type
_entity.pdbx_description
1 polymer ?
#
loop_
_entity_poly.entity_id
_entity_poly.type
_entity_poly.pdbx_seq_one_letter_code
_entity_poly.pdbx_strand_id
1 'polypeptide(L)'
;GTATVLCTDKTGTLTQNRMTVAALQAGDARWTAGSAGSAPLPEAFHAVLEYAILASERDPFDPMEQAFWDLARSHLTEQDREHLHPDWTLAHAYALSPDLLAMSHVWQSPAQRSPVVAAKGSPEAVADLCHLPPERVDEIRRQTEALAAQGLRVLGVARGGLDGHQPGADWPAIQHDLDFEFLGLVGLMDPLRPAVAEAVQLCRQAGIRVAMITGDYPATALAIAAQAGIDTQGGALRGEEIAALSEAALGERVRQTQVFARVTPEQKWRIVRALQAHGGVVAMTGDGVNDAPSLKAADIGVAMG
;
A
#
# COMPACT_ATOMS: atom_id res chain seq x y z
N GLY A 1 -14.38 -9.54 34.16
CA GLY A 1 -13.69 -8.26 34.09
C GLY A 1 -13.88 -7.63 32.73
N THR A 2 -14.04 -6.33 32.70
CA THR A 2 -14.19 -5.57 31.47
C THR A 2 -12.80 -5.28 30.92
N ALA A 3 -12.56 -5.46 29.60
CA ALA A 3 -11.31 -5.04 28.99
C ALA A 3 -11.09 -3.53 29.21
N THR A 4 -9.86 -3.14 29.50
CA THR A 4 -9.47 -1.72 29.65
C THR A 4 -8.64 -1.24 28.47
N VAL A 5 -8.02 -2.17 27.74
CA VAL A 5 -7.25 -1.90 26.53
C VAL A 5 -7.65 -2.90 25.46
N LEU A 6 -7.92 -2.42 24.25
CA LEU A 6 -8.09 -3.21 23.05
C LEU A 6 -6.87 -3.00 22.14
N CYS A 7 -6.04 -4.01 22.02
CA CYS A 7 -4.98 -4.07 21.00
C CYS A 7 -5.56 -4.65 19.73
N THR A 8 -5.36 -3.97 18.62
CA THR A 8 -5.88 -4.42 17.33
C THR A 8 -4.77 -4.43 16.28
N ASP A 9 -4.72 -5.49 15.48
CA ASP A 9 -3.94 -5.44 14.25
C ASP A 9 -4.62 -4.53 13.23
N LYS A 10 -3.84 -3.95 12.32
CA LYS A 10 -4.37 -3.10 11.25
C LYS A 10 -5.05 -3.94 10.17
N THR A 11 -4.26 -4.82 9.54
CA THR A 11 -4.68 -5.53 8.33
C THR A 11 -5.73 -6.58 8.64
N GLY A 12 -6.81 -6.60 7.86
CA GLY A 12 -7.90 -7.56 8.04
C GLY A 12 -8.81 -7.30 9.26
N THR A 13 -8.35 -6.51 10.24
CA THR A 13 -9.11 -6.16 11.44
C THR A 13 -9.70 -4.74 11.33
N LEU A 14 -8.86 -3.71 11.36
CA LEU A 14 -9.31 -2.33 11.15
C LEU A 14 -9.58 -2.07 9.67
N THR A 15 -8.85 -2.71 8.79
CA THR A 15 -8.97 -2.56 7.34
C THR A 15 -9.70 -3.74 6.69
N GLN A 16 -10.10 -3.56 5.44
CA GLN A 16 -10.88 -4.55 4.69
C GLN A 16 -10.03 -5.71 4.15
N ASN A 17 -8.71 -5.67 4.32
CA ASN A 17 -7.74 -6.58 3.70
C ASN A 17 -7.91 -6.62 2.17
N ARG A 18 -8.16 -5.47 1.57
CA ARG A 18 -8.35 -5.30 0.14
C ARG A 18 -7.69 -4.00 -0.30
N MET A 19 -6.71 -4.11 -1.19
CA MET A 19 -6.11 -2.91 -1.77
C MET A 19 -7.06 -2.21 -2.71
N THR A 20 -7.04 -0.88 -2.69
CA THR A 20 -7.78 -0.02 -3.61
C THR A 20 -6.88 1.10 -4.11
N VAL A 21 -7.10 1.56 -5.33
CA VAL A 21 -6.47 2.79 -5.82
C VAL A 21 -7.19 3.98 -5.19
N ALA A 22 -6.48 4.71 -4.34
CA ALA A 22 -7.01 5.88 -3.64
C ALA A 22 -6.68 7.19 -4.36
N ALA A 23 -5.55 7.24 -5.09
CA ALA A 23 -5.11 8.41 -5.83
C ALA A 23 -4.32 8.03 -7.08
N LEU A 24 -4.42 8.88 -8.12
CA LEU A 24 -3.55 8.89 -9.29
C LEU A 24 -2.93 10.27 -9.42
N GLN A 25 -1.66 10.33 -9.82
CA GLN A 25 -0.94 11.56 -10.10
C GLN A 25 -0.36 11.47 -11.52
N ALA A 26 -0.70 12.43 -12.38
CA ALA A 26 -0.16 12.55 -13.74
C ALA A 26 0.33 14.00 -13.95
N GLY A 27 1.65 14.20 -13.99
CA GLY A 27 2.21 15.55 -13.90
C GLY A 27 1.72 16.28 -12.65
N ASP A 28 1.14 17.47 -12.81
CA ASP A 28 0.56 18.25 -11.71
C ASP A 28 -0.89 17.88 -11.38
N ALA A 29 -1.53 17.09 -12.24
CA ALA A 29 -2.92 16.69 -12.05
C ALA A 29 -3.01 15.54 -11.04
N ARG A 30 -4.00 15.63 -10.14
CA ARG A 30 -4.30 14.58 -9.15
C ARG A 30 -5.78 14.21 -9.18
N TRP A 31 -6.04 12.92 -9.18
CA TRP A 31 -7.34 12.32 -8.95
C TRP A 31 -7.35 11.57 -7.61
N THR A 32 -8.48 11.64 -6.90
CA THR A 32 -8.69 10.89 -5.65
C THR A 32 -10.03 10.19 -5.65
N ALA A 33 -10.08 8.94 -5.23
CA ALA A 33 -11.30 8.13 -5.23
C ALA A 33 -12.42 8.74 -4.38
N GLY A 34 -12.09 9.36 -3.25
CA GLY A 34 -13.07 9.96 -2.34
C GLY A 34 -13.79 11.20 -2.89
N SER A 35 -13.19 11.90 -3.85
CA SER A 35 -13.77 13.11 -4.47
C SER A 35 -14.51 12.84 -5.77
N ALA A 36 -14.28 11.70 -6.40
CA ALA A 36 -14.79 11.38 -7.73
C ALA A 36 -16.20 10.77 -7.70
N GLY A 37 -16.62 10.18 -6.59
CA GLY A 37 -17.85 9.41 -6.54
C GLY A 37 -17.86 8.30 -7.60
N SER A 38 -18.93 8.21 -8.38
CA SER A 38 -19.07 7.28 -9.52
C SER A 38 -18.75 7.92 -10.88
N ALA A 39 -18.14 9.12 -10.90
CA ALA A 39 -17.80 9.79 -12.14
C ALA A 39 -16.73 9.00 -12.93
N PRO A 40 -16.76 9.04 -14.28
CA PRO A 40 -15.71 8.44 -15.09
C PRO A 40 -14.34 8.99 -14.74
N LEU A 41 -13.30 8.17 -14.92
CA LEU A 41 -11.92 8.59 -14.73
C LEU A 41 -11.57 9.65 -15.79
N PRO A 42 -11.03 10.82 -15.40
CA PRO A 42 -10.59 11.81 -16.37
C PRO A 42 -9.47 11.28 -17.28
N GLU A 43 -9.50 11.66 -18.56
CA GLU A 43 -8.57 11.19 -19.59
C GLU A 43 -7.09 11.34 -19.22
N ALA A 44 -6.73 12.41 -18.49
CA ALA A 44 -5.36 12.65 -18.03
C ALA A 44 -4.76 11.48 -17.21
N PHE A 45 -5.59 10.60 -16.65
CA PHE A 45 -5.16 9.46 -15.81
C PHE A 45 -5.30 8.12 -16.53
N HIS A 46 -5.88 8.07 -17.75
CA HIS A 46 -6.09 6.83 -18.47
C HIS A 46 -4.76 6.12 -18.75
N ALA A 47 -3.73 6.83 -19.21
CA ALA A 47 -2.42 6.22 -19.47
C ALA A 47 -1.76 5.66 -18.20
N VAL A 48 -1.89 6.34 -17.06
CA VAL A 48 -1.34 5.82 -15.79
C VAL A 48 -2.01 4.50 -15.41
N LEU A 49 -3.34 4.43 -15.51
CA LEU A 49 -4.10 3.21 -15.18
C LEU A 49 -3.85 2.10 -16.20
N GLU A 50 -3.88 2.41 -17.49
CA GLU A 50 -3.62 1.48 -18.60
C GLU A 50 -2.26 0.80 -18.43
N TYR A 51 -1.20 1.57 -18.24
CA TYR A 51 0.15 1.02 -18.11
C TYR A 51 0.40 0.35 -16.75
N ALA A 52 -0.30 0.74 -15.69
CA ALA A 52 -0.31 0.00 -14.44
C ALA A 52 -0.92 -1.42 -14.61
N ILE A 53 -2.00 -1.52 -15.41
CA ILE A 53 -2.63 -2.81 -15.77
C ILE A 53 -1.72 -3.62 -16.68
N LEU A 54 -1.16 -3.03 -17.73
CA LEU A 54 -0.25 -3.70 -18.66
C LEU A 54 1.04 -4.20 -17.98
N ALA A 55 1.51 -3.52 -16.92
CA ALA A 55 2.63 -3.98 -16.11
C ALA A 55 2.22 -5.02 -15.04
N SER A 56 0.99 -5.52 -15.08
CA SER A 56 0.43 -6.49 -14.14
C SER A 56 0.10 -7.81 -14.84
N GLU A 57 -0.10 -8.86 -14.05
CA GLU A 57 -0.63 -10.12 -14.57
C GLU A 57 -2.07 -9.92 -15.08
N ARG A 58 -2.46 -10.69 -16.12
CA ARG A 58 -3.82 -10.61 -16.67
C ARG A 58 -4.91 -11.08 -15.71
N ASP A 59 -4.58 -12.08 -14.91
CA ASP A 59 -5.44 -12.63 -13.85
C ASP A 59 -4.68 -12.55 -12.52
N PRO A 60 -4.63 -11.35 -11.92
CA PRO A 60 -3.73 -11.09 -10.83
C PRO A 60 -4.22 -11.72 -9.53
N PHE A 61 -3.32 -12.39 -8.83
CA PHE A 61 -3.50 -12.77 -7.43
C PHE A 61 -3.07 -11.67 -6.46
N ASP A 62 -2.16 -10.79 -6.87
CA ASP A 62 -1.69 -9.67 -6.05
C ASP A 62 -2.81 -8.64 -5.83
N PRO A 63 -3.13 -8.30 -4.56
CA PRO A 63 -4.21 -7.35 -4.26
C PRO A 63 -4.00 -5.95 -4.85
N MET A 64 -2.74 -5.51 -5.05
CA MET A 64 -2.46 -4.21 -5.66
C MET A 64 -2.79 -4.24 -7.15
N GLU A 65 -2.47 -5.33 -7.83
CA GLU A 65 -2.81 -5.50 -9.25
C GLU A 65 -4.32 -5.62 -9.44
N GLN A 66 -5.01 -6.35 -8.57
CA GLN A 66 -6.48 -6.43 -8.56
C GLN A 66 -7.11 -5.04 -8.42
N ALA A 67 -6.50 -4.14 -7.61
CA ALA A 67 -7.00 -2.79 -7.41
C ALA A 67 -7.01 -1.95 -8.70
N PHE A 68 -6.07 -2.15 -9.62
CA PHE A 68 -6.06 -1.47 -10.93
C PHE A 68 -7.24 -1.93 -11.79
N TRP A 69 -7.49 -3.22 -11.84
CA TRP A 69 -8.64 -3.79 -12.57
C TRP A 69 -9.98 -3.35 -11.97
N ASP A 70 -10.06 -3.25 -10.64
CA ASP A 70 -11.26 -2.76 -9.95
C ASP A 70 -11.53 -1.30 -10.29
N LEU A 71 -10.51 -0.47 -10.32
CA LEU A 71 -10.64 0.92 -10.74
C LEU A 71 -11.09 1.02 -12.20
N ALA A 72 -10.47 0.24 -13.10
CA ALA A 72 -10.84 0.22 -14.51
C ALA A 72 -12.31 -0.19 -14.70
N ARG A 73 -12.75 -1.26 -14.04
CA ARG A 73 -14.14 -1.74 -14.13
C ARG A 73 -15.17 -0.74 -13.62
N SER A 74 -14.81 0.08 -12.63
CA SER A 74 -15.73 1.00 -11.97
C SER A 74 -15.75 2.41 -12.59
N HIS A 75 -14.67 2.84 -13.25
CA HIS A 75 -14.49 4.22 -13.66
C HIS A 75 -14.14 4.42 -15.15
N LEU A 76 -13.82 3.34 -15.90
CA LEU A 76 -13.70 3.43 -17.35
C LEU A 76 -15.08 3.24 -18.01
N THR A 77 -15.39 4.06 -19.00
CA THR A 77 -16.60 3.90 -19.83
C THR A 77 -16.42 2.74 -20.82
N GLU A 78 -17.51 2.34 -21.49
CA GLU A 78 -17.41 1.31 -22.56
C GLU A 78 -16.47 1.76 -23.70
N GLN A 79 -16.39 3.06 -23.98
CA GLN A 79 -15.51 3.62 -25.00
C GLN A 79 -14.04 3.55 -24.57
N ASP A 80 -13.77 3.70 -23.27
CA ASP A 80 -12.41 3.69 -22.71
C ASP A 80 -11.86 2.26 -22.50
N ARG A 81 -12.68 1.22 -22.70
CA ARG A 81 -12.26 -0.19 -22.57
C ARG A 81 -11.23 -0.63 -23.61
N GLU A 82 -11.01 0.15 -24.67
CA GLU A 82 -9.89 -0.06 -25.60
C GLU A 82 -8.52 -0.03 -24.89
N HIS A 83 -8.42 0.73 -23.78
CA HIS A 83 -7.22 0.77 -22.93
C HIS A 83 -6.92 -0.54 -22.18
N LEU A 84 -7.80 -1.54 -22.23
CA LEU A 84 -7.57 -2.84 -21.56
C LEU A 84 -6.89 -3.88 -22.47
N HIS A 85 -6.80 -3.62 -23.77
CA HIS A 85 -6.08 -4.41 -24.78
C HIS A 85 -6.26 -5.95 -24.66
N PRO A 86 -7.49 -6.46 -24.76
CA PRO A 86 -7.76 -7.90 -24.54
C PRO A 86 -7.05 -8.81 -25.53
N ASP A 87 -6.75 -8.30 -26.72
CA ASP A 87 -6.16 -9.06 -27.85
C ASP A 87 -4.61 -9.02 -27.85
N TRP A 88 -3.98 -8.24 -26.96
CA TRP A 88 -2.53 -8.18 -26.89
C TRP A 88 -1.94 -9.43 -26.24
N THR A 89 -0.78 -9.86 -26.68
CA THR A 89 -0.08 -11.02 -26.12
C THR A 89 1.16 -10.59 -25.37
N LEU A 90 1.38 -11.17 -24.18
CA LEU A 90 2.61 -10.97 -23.43
C LEU A 90 3.76 -11.68 -24.14
N ALA A 91 4.73 -10.91 -24.64
CA ALA A 91 5.87 -11.42 -25.36
C ALA A 91 7.09 -11.67 -24.46
N HIS A 92 7.27 -10.83 -23.44
CA HIS A 92 8.36 -10.97 -22.47
C HIS A 92 8.00 -10.28 -21.15
N ALA A 93 8.61 -10.72 -20.05
CA ALA A 93 8.44 -10.12 -18.73
C ALA A 93 9.79 -10.03 -18.01
N TYR A 94 10.07 -8.85 -17.46
CA TYR A 94 11.18 -8.62 -16.56
C TYR A 94 10.64 -8.59 -15.12
N ALA A 95 11.06 -9.57 -14.33
CA ALA A 95 10.60 -9.71 -12.96
C ALA A 95 11.22 -8.66 -12.03
N LEU A 96 10.52 -8.39 -10.92
CA LEU A 96 11.06 -7.62 -9.81
C LEU A 96 12.31 -8.31 -9.26
N SER A 97 13.36 -7.55 -8.97
CA SER A 97 14.59 -8.06 -8.36
C SER A 97 14.99 -7.21 -7.15
N PRO A 98 15.86 -7.73 -6.26
CA PRO A 98 16.40 -6.94 -5.15
C PRO A 98 17.21 -5.71 -5.61
N ASP A 99 17.83 -5.79 -6.79
CA ASP A 99 18.66 -4.72 -7.35
C ASP A 99 17.83 -3.63 -8.04
N LEU A 100 16.63 -4.00 -8.53
CA LEU A 100 15.72 -3.07 -9.18
C LEU A 100 14.27 -3.37 -8.75
N LEU A 101 13.71 -2.47 -7.93
CA LEU A 101 12.35 -2.57 -7.41
C LEU A 101 11.30 -2.13 -8.45
N ALA A 102 11.45 -2.60 -9.67
CA ALA A 102 10.53 -2.41 -10.79
C ALA A 102 10.39 -3.68 -11.60
N MET A 103 9.25 -3.85 -12.22
CA MET A 103 8.96 -4.92 -13.17
C MET A 103 8.43 -4.34 -14.46
N SER A 104 8.67 -5.02 -15.57
CA SER A 104 8.20 -4.58 -16.89
C SER A 104 7.65 -5.74 -17.71
N HIS A 105 6.57 -5.48 -18.42
CA HIS A 105 5.95 -6.40 -19.36
C HIS A 105 6.05 -5.86 -20.79
N VAL A 106 6.43 -6.71 -21.71
CA VAL A 106 6.50 -6.41 -23.15
C VAL A 106 5.31 -7.05 -23.83
N TRP A 107 4.51 -6.23 -24.49
CA TRP A 107 3.26 -6.65 -25.15
C TRP A 107 3.37 -6.52 -26.67
N GLN A 108 2.86 -7.52 -27.38
CA GLN A 108 2.70 -7.48 -28.82
C GLN A 108 1.23 -7.22 -29.17
N SER A 109 0.99 -6.08 -29.81
CA SER A 109 -0.30 -5.72 -30.38
C SER A 109 -0.49 -6.38 -31.76
N PRO A 110 -1.67 -6.90 -32.10
CA PRO A 110 -1.95 -7.37 -33.46
C PRO A 110 -1.89 -6.26 -34.52
N ALA A 111 -2.19 -5.04 -34.11
CA ALA A 111 -2.28 -3.87 -35.00
C ALA A 111 -0.96 -3.10 -35.15
N GLN A 112 -0.02 -3.25 -34.22
CA GLN A 112 1.23 -2.49 -34.18
C GLN A 112 2.42 -3.38 -34.43
N ARG A 113 3.38 -2.86 -35.21
CA ARG A 113 4.63 -3.60 -35.52
C ARG A 113 5.61 -3.58 -34.35
N SER A 114 5.69 -2.46 -33.62
CA SER A 114 6.58 -2.30 -32.49
C SER A 114 5.89 -2.78 -31.20
N PRO A 115 6.58 -3.52 -30.35
CA PRO A 115 6.06 -3.93 -29.06
C PRO A 115 5.88 -2.71 -28.14
N VAL A 116 4.92 -2.82 -27.22
CA VAL A 116 4.66 -1.84 -26.16
C VAL A 116 5.20 -2.38 -24.85
N VAL A 117 5.88 -1.54 -24.11
CA VAL A 117 6.44 -1.90 -22.80
C VAL A 117 5.74 -1.11 -21.69
N ALA A 118 5.33 -1.80 -20.66
CA ALA A 118 4.75 -1.20 -19.45
C ALA A 118 5.62 -1.54 -18.25
N ALA A 119 5.93 -0.56 -17.42
CA ALA A 119 6.67 -0.76 -16.18
C ALA A 119 5.93 -0.18 -14.98
N LYS A 120 6.06 -0.86 -13.83
CA LYS A 120 5.65 -0.37 -12.52
C LYS A 120 6.65 -0.78 -11.45
N GLY A 121 6.72 -0.01 -10.37
CA GLY A 121 7.63 -0.33 -9.27
C GLY A 121 7.70 0.79 -8.23
N SER A 122 8.75 0.79 -7.42
CA SER A 122 8.99 1.94 -6.56
C SER A 122 9.17 3.19 -7.41
N PRO A 123 8.68 4.36 -6.97
CA PRO A 123 8.79 5.59 -7.75
C PRO A 123 10.23 5.91 -8.15
N GLU A 124 11.18 5.63 -7.26
CA GLU A 124 12.61 5.85 -7.49
C GLU A 124 13.15 4.92 -8.58
N ALA A 125 12.81 3.63 -8.53
CA ALA A 125 13.27 2.65 -9.52
C ALA A 125 12.69 2.93 -10.91
N VAL A 126 11.42 3.34 -10.98
CA VAL A 126 10.79 3.70 -12.26
C VAL A 126 11.35 5.01 -12.81
N ALA A 127 11.65 6.00 -11.95
CA ALA A 127 12.31 7.23 -12.34
C ALA A 127 13.73 6.98 -12.88
N ASP A 128 14.47 6.04 -12.28
CA ASP A 128 15.78 5.60 -12.73
C ASP A 128 15.71 4.92 -14.11
N LEU A 129 14.76 4.00 -14.31
CA LEU A 129 14.51 3.40 -15.62
C LEU A 129 14.21 4.43 -16.72
N CYS A 130 13.57 5.55 -16.37
CA CYS A 130 13.24 6.63 -17.29
C CYS A 130 14.42 7.60 -17.53
N HIS A 131 15.57 7.40 -16.89
CA HIS A 131 16.74 8.26 -16.99
C HIS A 131 16.42 9.75 -16.79
N LEU A 132 15.56 10.05 -15.81
CA LEU A 132 15.04 11.40 -15.60
C LEU A 132 16.12 12.35 -15.06
N PRO A 133 16.08 13.63 -15.44
CA PRO A 133 16.97 14.64 -14.87
C PRO A 133 16.66 14.87 -13.37
N PRO A 134 17.64 15.32 -12.57
CA PRO A 134 17.52 15.45 -11.11
C PRO A 134 16.29 16.26 -10.65
N GLU A 135 15.93 17.31 -11.38
CA GLU A 135 14.80 18.17 -11.04
C GLU A 135 13.47 17.40 -11.12
N ARG A 136 13.32 16.49 -12.09
CA ARG A 136 12.14 15.64 -12.25
C ARG A 136 12.12 14.55 -11.18
N VAL A 137 13.26 13.98 -10.85
CA VAL A 137 13.38 13.01 -9.73
C VAL A 137 12.96 13.66 -8.41
N ASP A 138 13.41 14.88 -8.15
CA ASP A 138 13.04 15.64 -6.93
C ASP A 138 11.55 15.97 -6.88
N GLU A 139 10.95 16.27 -8.02
CA GLU A 139 9.50 16.49 -8.11
C GLU A 139 8.71 15.21 -7.80
N ILE A 140 9.08 14.09 -8.42
CA ILE A 140 8.45 12.78 -8.18
C ILE A 140 8.60 12.40 -6.71
N ARG A 141 9.77 12.63 -6.11
CA ARG A 141 10.00 12.37 -4.69
C ARG A 141 9.04 13.17 -3.81
N ARG A 142 8.89 14.49 -4.05
CA ARG A 142 7.93 15.33 -3.29
C ARG A 142 6.49 14.86 -3.45
N GLN A 143 6.08 14.49 -4.66
CA GLN A 143 4.74 13.96 -4.93
C GLN A 143 4.53 12.61 -4.22
N THR A 144 5.53 11.73 -4.23
CA THR A 144 5.53 10.45 -3.53
C THR A 144 5.40 10.65 -2.02
N GLU A 145 6.20 11.53 -1.43
CA GLU A 145 6.14 11.87 0.00
C GLU A 145 4.76 12.41 0.40
N ALA A 146 4.18 13.27 -0.42
CA ALA A 146 2.84 13.83 -0.19
C ALA A 146 1.72 12.79 -0.24
N LEU A 147 1.84 11.76 -1.07
CA LEU A 147 0.92 10.62 -1.11
C LEU A 147 1.17 9.66 0.07
N ALA A 148 2.43 9.37 0.37
CA ALA A 148 2.81 8.50 1.48
C ALA A 148 2.41 9.08 2.84
N ALA A 149 2.46 10.41 3.00
CA ALA A 149 1.99 11.09 4.21
C ALA A 149 0.48 10.92 4.46
N GLN A 150 -0.29 10.55 3.45
CA GLN A 150 -1.70 10.19 3.56
C GLN A 150 -1.91 8.70 3.89
N GLY A 151 -0.84 7.95 4.13
CA GLY A 151 -0.89 6.51 4.40
C GLY A 151 -0.97 5.65 3.14
N LEU A 152 -0.72 6.21 1.96
CA LEU A 152 -0.77 5.47 0.71
C LEU A 152 0.54 4.74 0.42
N ARG A 153 0.44 3.53 -0.11
CA ARG A 153 1.55 2.86 -0.77
C ARG A 153 1.64 3.39 -2.20
N VAL A 154 2.79 3.95 -2.56
CA VAL A 154 2.95 4.63 -3.84
C VAL A 154 3.76 3.76 -4.81
N LEU A 155 3.27 3.62 -6.03
CA LEU A 155 3.97 3.02 -7.16
C LEU A 155 4.16 4.05 -8.27
N GLY A 156 5.31 4.00 -8.93
CA GLY A 156 5.56 4.68 -10.20
C GLY A 156 5.09 3.81 -11.37
N VAL A 157 4.66 4.44 -12.44
CA VAL A 157 4.23 3.80 -13.69
C VAL A 157 4.93 4.48 -14.87
N ALA A 158 5.42 3.68 -15.80
CA ALA A 158 6.05 4.16 -17.01
C ALA A 158 5.57 3.36 -18.24
N ARG A 159 5.59 4.02 -19.39
CA ARG A 159 5.49 3.36 -20.69
C ARG A 159 6.84 3.31 -21.34
N GLY A 160 7.09 2.24 -22.08
CA GLY A 160 8.31 2.11 -22.84
C GLY A 160 8.05 1.63 -24.26
N GLY A 161 9.07 1.72 -25.07
CA GLY A 161 9.12 1.23 -26.42
C GLY A 161 10.43 0.53 -26.71
N LEU A 162 10.47 -0.11 -27.85
CA LEU A 162 11.65 -0.75 -28.44
C LEU A 162 11.75 -0.26 -29.86
N ASP A 163 12.24 0.98 -30.01
CA ASP A 163 12.43 1.56 -31.35
C ASP A 163 13.50 0.77 -32.12
N GLY A 164 13.10 0.30 -33.32
CA GLY A 164 13.99 -0.49 -34.19
C GLY A 164 14.11 -1.98 -33.81
N HIS A 165 13.43 -2.46 -32.80
CA HIS A 165 13.42 -3.90 -32.49
C HIS A 165 12.64 -4.67 -33.55
N GLN A 166 13.29 -5.67 -34.16
CA GLN A 166 12.66 -6.52 -35.16
C GLN A 166 11.95 -7.70 -34.48
N PRO A 167 10.75 -8.09 -34.96
CA PRO A 167 10.10 -9.31 -34.50
C PRO A 167 11.06 -10.54 -34.65
N GLY A 168 11.27 -11.24 -33.54
CA GLY A 168 12.15 -12.40 -33.46
C GLY A 168 13.60 -12.08 -33.07
N ALA A 169 13.97 -10.82 -32.83
CA ALA A 169 15.22 -10.49 -32.17
C ALA A 169 15.14 -10.82 -30.65
N ASP A 170 16.30 -11.10 -30.05
CA ASP A 170 16.37 -11.32 -28.60
C ASP A 170 16.01 -10.04 -27.85
N TRP A 171 15.23 -10.18 -26.76
CA TRP A 171 14.90 -9.07 -25.88
C TRP A 171 16.15 -8.56 -25.16
N PRO A 172 16.26 -7.24 -24.83
CA PRO A 172 17.32 -6.73 -23.99
C PRO A 172 17.46 -7.53 -22.70
N ALA A 173 18.69 -7.76 -22.26
CA ALA A 173 18.96 -8.58 -21.09
C ALA A 173 18.49 -7.91 -19.79
N ILE A 174 18.47 -6.58 -19.77
CA ILE A 174 18.08 -5.78 -18.60
C ILE A 174 17.07 -4.69 -18.99
N GLN A 175 16.24 -4.30 -18.04
CA GLN A 175 15.19 -3.30 -18.25
C GLN A 175 15.75 -1.91 -18.60
N HIS A 176 16.96 -1.56 -18.14
CA HIS A 176 17.60 -0.27 -18.41
C HIS A 176 17.97 -0.05 -19.89
N ASP A 177 18.00 -1.11 -20.70
CA ASP A 177 18.24 -1.02 -22.15
C ASP A 177 16.96 -0.67 -22.94
N LEU A 178 15.85 -0.44 -22.25
CA LEU A 178 14.57 -0.02 -22.83
C LEU A 178 14.38 1.48 -22.63
N ASP A 179 13.75 2.14 -23.60
CA ASP A 179 13.41 3.56 -23.50
C ASP A 179 12.08 3.73 -22.77
N PHE A 180 12.11 4.34 -21.59
CA PHE A 180 10.92 4.58 -20.76
C PHE A 180 10.58 6.06 -20.62
N GLU A 181 9.28 6.35 -20.61
CA GLU A 181 8.68 7.62 -20.24
C GLU A 181 7.88 7.46 -18.96
N PHE A 182 8.15 8.29 -17.95
CA PHE A 182 7.41 8.29 -16.69
C PHE A 182 6.02 8.88 -16.88
N LEU A 183 4.97 8.11 -16.60
CA LEU A 183 3.58 8.52 -16.77
C LEU A 183 2.99 9.14 -15.50
N GLY A 184 3.29 8.60 -14.34
CA GLY A 184 2.73 9.07 -13.10
C GLY A 184 2.88 8.13 -11.92
N LEU A 185 2.13 8.45 -10.85
CA LEU A 185 2.12 7.69 -9.61
C LEU A 185 0.73 7.13 -9.34
N VAL A 186 0.70 5.95 -8.73
CA VAL A 186 -0.50 5.31 -8.20
C VAL A 186 -0.37 5.20 -6.69
N GLY A 187 -1.32 5.80 -5.97
CA GLY A 187 -1.43 5.67 -4.51
C GLY A 187 -2.47 4.61 -4.15
N LEU A 188 -2.02 3.58 -3.45
CA LEU A 188 -2.83 2.43 -3.03
C LEU A 188 -3.03 2.44 -1.52
N MET A 189 -4.19 2.00 -1.06
CA MET A 189 -4.46 1.81 0.36
C MET A 189 -5.35 0.58 0.58
N ASP A 190 -5.23 0.02 1.77
CA ASP A 190 -6.21 -0.91 2.31
C ASP A 190 -7.19 -0.09 3.17
N PRO A 191 -8.42 0.16 2.70
CA PRO A 191 -9.33 1.09 3.35
C PRO A 191 -9.80 0.57 4.70
N LEU A 192 -10.06 1.48 5.63
CA LEU A 192 -10.72 1.15 6.89
C LEU A 192 -12.10 0.53 6.62
N ARG A 193 -12.49 -0.40 7.48
CA ARG A 193 -13.89 -0.88 7.49
C ARG A 193 -14.82 0.27 7.89
N PRO A 194 -15.98 0.42 7.27
CA PRO A 194 -16.87 1.57 7.50
C PRO A 194 -17.24 1.81 8.98
N ALA A 195 -17.38 0.73 9.76
CA ALA A 195 -17.77 0.80 11.17
C ALA A 195 -16.62 1.10 12.15
N VAL A 196 -15.36 1.18 11.69
CA VAL A 196 -14.19 1.26 12.59
C VAL A 196 -14.18 2.54 13.40
N ALA A 197 -14.40 3.69 12.78
CA ALA A 197 -14.36 4.97 13.49
C ALA A 197 -15.44 5.04 14.59
N GLU A 198 -16.64 4.55 14.30
CA GLU A 198 -17.73 4.45 15.30
C GLU A 198 -17.37 3.47 16.41
N ALA A 199 -16.84 2.29 16.09
CA ALA A 199 -16.43 1.29 17.07
C ALA A 199 -15.32 1.82 18.01
N VAL A 200 -14.33 2.53 17.47
CA VAL A 200 -13.27 3.17 18.27
C VAL A 200 -13.88 4.24 19.20
N GLN A 201 -14.82 5.02 18.71
CA GLN A 201 -15.52 6.01 19.53
C GLN A 201 -16.31 5.36 20.67
N LEU A 202 -17.03 4.27 20.42
CA LEU A 202 -17.74 3.50 21.43
C LEU A 202 -16.78 2.92 22.49
N CYS A 203 -15.64 2.38 22.08
CA CYS A 203 -14.60 1.92 23.01
C CYS A 203 -14.15 3.06 23.95
N ARG A 204 -13.86 4.24 23.38
CA ARG A 204 -13.45 5.43 24.18
C ARG A 204 -14.52 5.86 25.17
N GLN A 205 -15.79 5.88 24.77
CA GLN A 205 -16.93 6.20 25.66
C GLN A 205 -17.07 5.18 26.79
N ALA A 206 -16.75 3.92 26.54
CA ALA A 206 -16.74 2.85 27.53
C ALA A 206 -15.47 2.85 28.42
N GLY A 207 -14.54 3.80 28.22
CA GLY A 207 -13.28 3.86 28.96
C GLY A 207 -12.25 2.83 28.52
N ILE A 208 -12.45 2.22 27.32
CA ILE A 208 -11.52 1.24 26.72
C ILE A 208 -10.56 2.00 25.80
N ARG A 209 -9.27 1.90 26.08
CA ARG A 209 -8.22 2.45 25.24
C ARG A 209 -7.98 1.55 24.05
N VAL A 210 -8.00 2.09 22.83
CA VAL A 210 -7.70 1.34 21.61
C VAL A 210 -6.26 1.61 21.20
N ALA A 211 -5.48 0.55 20.96
CA ALA A 211 -4.10 0.59 20.52
C ALA A 211 -3.96 -0.21 19.23
N MET A 212 -3.38 0.41 18.19
CA MET A 212 -3.11 -0.24 16.91
C MET A 212 -1.66 -0.74 16.85
N ILE A 213 -1.48 -2.00 16.45
CA ILE A 213 -0.19 -2.64 16.31
C ILE A 213 -0.05 -3.12 14.85
N THR A 214 0.99 -2.67 14.14
CA THR A 214 1.15 -2.97 12.71
C THR A 214 2.61 -3.14 12.30
N GLY A 215 2.85 -3.89 11.23
CA GLY A 215 4.14 -3.94 10.53
C GLY A 215 4.40 -2.74 9.60
N ASP A 216 3.44 -1.85 9.41
CA ASP A 216 3.56 -0.70 8.51
C ASP A 216 4.56 0.34 9.01
N TYR A 217 4.98 1.23 8.11
CA TYR A 217 5.79 2.39 8.45
C TYR A 217 5.04 3.34 9.39
N PRO A 218 5.76 4.09 10.28
CA PRO A 218 5.15 4.97 11.26
C PRO A 218 4.21 6.01 10.66
N ALA A 219 4.58 6.62 9.54
CA ALA A 219 3.74 7.63 8.88
C ALA A 219 2.40 7.03 8.41
N THR A 220 2.42 5.86 7.80
CA THR A 220 1.22 5.12 7.37
C THR A 220 0.36 4.73 8.58
N ALA A 221 1.00 4.19 9.62
CA ALA A 221 0.32 3.79 10.85
C ALA A 221 -0.40 4.96 11.52
N LEU A 222 0.27 6.11 11.65
CA LEU A 222 -0.32 7.32 12.23
C LEU A 222 -1.48 7.86 11.40
N ALA A 223 -1.35 7.88 10.07
CA ALA A 223 -2.41 8.34 9.17
C ALA A 223 -3.68 7.47 9.31
N ILE A 224 -3.53 6.15 9.34
CA ILE A 224 -4.64 5.20 9.49
C ILE A 224 -5.24 5.29 10.90
N ALA A 225 -4.40 5.39 11.95
CA ALA A 225 -4.86 5.55 13.31
C ALA A 225 -5.71 6.82 13.49
N ALA A 226 -5.26 7.94 12.93
CA ALA A 226 -6.00 9.19 12.94
C ALA A 226 -7.37 9.07 12.23
N GLN A 227 -7.42 8.42 11.06
CA GLN A 227 -8.67 8.16 10.35
C GLN A 227 -9.62 7.25 11.14
N ALA A 228 -9.08 6.28 11.88
CA ALA A 228 -9.84 5.39 12.75
C ALA A 228 -10.31 6.06 14.05
N GLY A 229 -9.85 7.27 14.35
CA GLY A 229 -10.16 7.97 15.61
C GLY A 229 -9.34 7.49 16.81
N ILE A 230 -8.25 6.75 16.58
CA ILE A 230 -7.28 6.36 17.61
C ILE A 230 -6.39 7.56 17.93
N ASP A 231 -6.08 7.76 19.20
CA ASP A 231 -5.24 8.87 19.65
C ASP A 231 -3.80 8.72 19.12
N THR A 232 -3.32 9.75 18.46
CA THR A 232 -1.99 9.81 17.86
C THR A 232 -1.03 10.79 18.55
N GLN A 233 -1.46 11.45 19.66
CA GLN A 233 -0.65 12.46 20.34
C GLN A 233 0.67 11.89 20.89
N GLY A 234 0.68 10.63 21.29
CA GLY A 234 1.87 9.90 21.74
C GLY A 234 2.85 9.52 20.62
N GLY A 235 2.55 9.87 19.37
CA GLY A 235 3.31 9.44 18.20
C GLY A 235 3.20 7.94 17.94
N ALA A 236 4.12 7.41 17.15
CA ALA A 236 4.25 5.98 16.90
C ALA A 236 5.53 5.45 17.55
N LEU A 237 5.41 4.38 18.34
CA LEU A 237 6.55 3.65 18.88
C LEU A 237 6.99 2.57 17.86
N ARG A 238 8.25 2.59 17.45
CA ARG A 238 8.78 1.70 16.41
C ARG A 238 9.26 0.38 16.99
N GLY A 239 9.22 -0.69 16.21
CA GLY A 239 9.78 -1.97 16.59
C GLY A 239 11.25 -1.92 17.03
N GLU A 240 12.08 -1.11 16.36
CA GLU A 240 13.48 -0.89 16.74
C GLU A 240 13.62 -0.28 18.14
N GLU A 241 12.79 0.71 18.47
CA GLU A 241 12.76 1.32 19.80
C GLU A 241 12.28 0.30 20.84
N ILE A 242 11.23 -0.48 20.52
CA ILE A 242 10.73 -1.55 21.40
C ILE A 242 11.81 -2.58 21.69
N ALA A 243 12.60 -2.96 20.70
CA ALA A 243 13.70 -3.93 20.87
C ALA A 243 14.79 -3.40 21.82
N ALA A 244 15.05 -2.11 21.81
CA ALA A 244 16.09 -1.45 22.62
C ALA A 244 15.64 -1.15 24.06
N LEU A 245 14.32 -1.14 24.35
CA LEU A 245 13.80 -0.82 25.67
C LEU A 245 13.82 -2.01 26.62
N SER A 246 14.15 -1.75 27.89
CA SER A 246 13.89 -2.69 29.00
C SER A 246 12.39 -2.84 29.22
N GLU A 247 11.97 -3.91 29.89
CA GLU A 247 10.55 -4.15 30.19
C GLU A 247 9.91 -3.01 31.01
N ALA A 248 10.65 -2.43 31.95
CA ALA A 248 10.17 -1.30 32.75
C ALA A 248 9.98 -0.04 31.88
N ALA A 249 10.96 0.26 31.00
CA ALA A 249 10.91 1.40 30.10
C ALA A 249 9.81 1.22 29.05
N LEU A 250 9.64 0.01 28.52
CA LEU A 250 8.55 -0.32 27.61
C LEU A 250 7.19 -0.12 28.29
N GLY A 251 7.05 -0.53 29.54
CA GLY A 251 5.84 -0.35 30.35
C GLY A 251 5.42 1.13 30.43
N GLU A 252 6.35 2.04 30.64
CA GLU A 252 6.05 3.48 30.67
C GLU A 252 5.65 4.00 29.27
N ARG A 253 6.34 3.55 28.23
CA ARG A 253 6.06 3.98 26.85
C ARG A 253 4.69 3.53 26.36
N VAL A 254 4.28 2.28 26.63
CA VAL A 254 2.96 1.77 26.19
C VAL A 254 1.78 2.47 26.85
N ARG A 255 2.00 3.15 27.99
CA ARG A 255 0.95 3.97 28.64
C ARG A 255 0.62 5.24 27.85
N GLN A 256 1.61 5.81 27.17
CA GLN A 256 1.52 7.09 26.47
C GLN A 256 1.29 6.95 24.97
N THR A 257 1.52 5.75 24.41
CA THR A 257 1.47 5.49 22.98
C THR A 257 0.34 4.52 22.64
N GLN A 258 -0.42 4.82 21.59
CA GLN A 258 -1.49 3.96 21.08
C GLN A 258 -1.22 3.45 19.66
N VAL A 259 -0.12 3.85 19.04
CA VAL A 259 0.27 3.41 17.70
C VAL A 259 1.65 2.76 17.76
N PHE A 260 1.72 1.48 17.36
CA PHE A 260 2.94 0.69 17.34
C PHE A 260 3.21 0.28 15.90
N ALA A 261 4.36 0.70 15.33
CA ALA A 261 4.70 0.59 13.92
C ALA A 261 5.97 -0.25 13.71
N ARG A 262 6.10 -0.92 12.55
CA ARG A 262 7.23 -1.81 12.22
C ARG A 262 7.46 -2.88 13.28
N VAL A 263 6.37 -3.40 13.82
CA VAL A 263 6.37 -4.36 14.92
C VAL A 263 6.44 -5.78 14.37
N THR A 264 7.37 -6.58 14.92
CA THR A 264 7.43 -8.02 14.64
C THR A 264 6.44 -8.80 15.52
N PRO A 265 6.09 -10.05 15.16
CA PRO A 265 5.20 -10.88 15.99
C PRO A 265 5.66 -11.03 17.45
N GLU A 266 6.96 -11.15 17.69
CA GLU A 266 7.56 -11.22 19.04
C GLU A 266 7.33 -9.92 19.82
N GLN A 267 7.49 -8.77 19.15
CA GLN A 267 7.28 -7.47 19.76
C GLN A 267 5.80 -7.21 20.06
N LYS A 268 4.86 -7.72 19.24
CA LYS A 268 3.42 -7.69 19.56
C LYS A 268 3.16 -8.34 20.91
N TRP A 269 3.73 -9.50 21.16
CA TRP A 269 3.63 -10.19 22.44
C TRP A 269 4.19 -9.34 23.60
N ARG A 270 5.36 -8.72 23.44
CA ARG A 270 5.96 -7.83 24.44
C ARG A 270 5.07 -6.64 24.80
N ILE A 271 4.45 -6.01 23.81
CA ILE A 271 3.51 -4.91 24.01
C ILE A 271 2.32 -5.36 24.87
N VAL A 272 1.70 -6.49 24.54
CA VAL A 272 0.58 -7.05 25.31
C VAL A 272 0.97 -7.29 26.77
N ARG A 273 2.13 -7.90 27.01
CA ARG A 273 2.64 -8.17 28.36
C ARG A 273 2.97 -6.91 29.14
N ALA A 274 3.53 -5.90 28.49
CA ALA A 274 3.80 -4.61 29.11
C ALA A 274 2.51 -3.88 29.53
N LEU A 275 1.45 -3.95 28.72
CA LEU A 275 0.13 -3.40 29.06
C LEU A 275 -0.51 -4.12 30.25
N GLN A 276 -0.41 -5.46 30.30
CA GLN A 276 -0.91 -6.27 31.43
C GLN A 276 -0.16 -5.98 32.74
N ALA A 277 1.18 -5.83 32.68
CA ALA A 277 2.01 -5.55 33.85
C ALA A 277 1.63 -4.23 34.54
N HIS A 278 0.98 -3.31 33.84
CA HIS A 278 0.48 -2.05 34.37
C HIS A 278 -1.01 -2.10 34.77
N GLY A 279 -1.54 -3.30 34.99
CA GLY A 279 -2.90 -3.51 35.45
C GLY A 279 -3.98 -3.41 34.39
N GLY A 280 -3.59 -3.39 33.09
CA GLY A 280 -4.52 -3.45 31.98
C GLY A 280 -5.13 -4.85 31.82
N VAL A 281 -6.44 -4.94 31.63
CA VAL A 281 -7.11 -6.13 31.09
C VAL A 281 -7.11 -5.96 29.57
N VAL A 282 -6.25 -6.73 28.91
CA VAL A 282 -5.94 -6.57 27.49
C VAL A 282 -6.78 -7.52 26.65
N ALA A 283 -7.58 -6.95 25.73
CA ALA A 283 -8.15 -7.68 24.61
C ALA A 283 -7.24 -7.50 23.39
N MET A 284 -7.01 -8.55 22.62
CA MET A 284 -6.22 -8.52 21.40
C MET A 284 -7.01 -9.12 20.23
N THR A 285 -7.08 -8.39 19.11
CA THR A 285 -7.64 -8.90 17.86
C THR A 285 -6.55 -9.08 16.83
N GLY A 286 -6.67 -10.12 15.99
CA GLY A 286 -5.76 -10.38 14.88
C GLY A 286 -6.33 -11.43 13.93
N ASP A 287 -5.88 -11.47 12.69
CA ASP A 287 -6.38 -12.36 11.64
C ASP A 287 -5.35 -13.40 11.17
N GLY A 288 -4.09 -13.22 11.57
CA GLY A 288 -2.98 -14.02 11.07
C GLY A 288 -2.47 -15.08 12.03
N VAL A 289 -1.85 -16.12 11.47
CA VAL A 289 -1.09 -17.13 12.22
C VAL A 289 0.02 -16.48 13.07
N ASN A 290 0.57 -15.35 12.56
CA ASN A 290 1.61 -14.58 13.23
C ASN A 290 1.13 -13.88 14.52
N ASP A 291 -0.17 -13.68 14.68
CA ASP A 291 -0.77 -13.05 15.86
C ASP A 291 -1.10 -14.06 16.96
N ALA A 292 -1.06 -15.34 16.68
CA ALA A 292 -1.41 -16.40 17.64
C ALA A 292 -0.70 -16.28 18.99
N PRO A 293 0.62 -15.98 19.08
CA PRO A 293 1.29 -15.80 20.36
C PRO A 293 0.73 -14.62 21.17
N SER A 294 0.42 -13.50 20.51
CA SER A 294 -0.11 -12.29 21.13
C SER A 294 -1.56 -12.49 21.57
N LEU A 295 -2.37 -13.15 20.73
CA LEU A 295 -3.76 -13.52 21.04
C LEU A 295 -3.83 -14.42 22.27
N LYS A 296 -2.92 -15.40 22.35
CA LYS A 296 -2.84 -16.32 23.50
C LYS A 296 -2.35 -15.63 24.79
N ALA A 297 -1.51 -14.61 24.67
CA ALA A 297 -0.97 -13.87 25.81
C ALA A 297 -1.96 -12.86 26.37
N ALA A 298 -2.88 -12.35 25.59
CA ALA A 298 -3.92 -11.41 26.04
C ALA A 298 -4.91 -12.08 27.02
N ASP A 299 -5.57 -11.26 27.83
CA ASP A 299 -6.64 -11.73 28.71
C ASP A 299 -7.87 -12.18 27.91
N ILE A 300 -8.08 -11.55 26.73
CA ILE A 300 -9.14 -11.87 25.77
C ILE A 300 -8.51 -11.86 24.37
N GLY A 301 -8.36 -13.03 23.76
CA GLY A 301 -7.93 -13.16 22.37
C GLY A 301 -9.15 -13.32 21.45
N VAL A 302 -9.22 -12.51 20.38
CA VAL A 302 -10.28 -12.56 19.36
C VAL A 302 -9.63 -12.78 18.01
N ALA A 303 -9.79 -13.98 17.45
CA ALA A 303 -9.38 -14.25 16.08
C ALA A 303 -10.45 -13.73 15.11
N MET A 304 -10.02 -12.92 14.15
CA MET A 304 -10.85 -12.44 13.05
C MET A 304 -10.76 -13.46 11.92
N GLY A 305 -11.90 -13.82 11.34
CA GLY A 305 -12.01 -14.75 10.23
C GLY A 305 -12.32 -14.05 8.91
#